data_93b7c8889b99aabcd27d405005517746
#
_entry.id   93b7c8889b99aabcd27d405005517746
#
_cell.length_a   1.000
_cell.length_b   1.000
_cell.length_c   1.000
_cell.angle_alpha   90.00
_cell.angle_beta   90.00
_cell.angle_gamma   90.00
#
_symmetry.space_group_name_H-M   'P 1'
#
loop_
_entity.id
_entity.type
_entity.pdbx_description
1 polymer ?
#
loop_
_entity_poly.entity_id
_entity_poly.type
_entity_poly.pdbx_seq_one_letter_code
_entity_poly.pdbx_strand_id
1 'polypeptide(L)'
;RDMGGDDMISLKKNLGKLGRATSIAAAVSVLSLGTMTTEVTAADKIKWKVQATFNTGWPALGDPAARLSKTLKAATDGRINLKIFEPGKIVPPLEISPSISRGDLPAAYNYMAYDQGRIPAAVLFSAVPFGMEPWEYAAWWFEGEGHTLAQELYHAQNIHPLLCSTIGPETAGWFRTPIEQLSDLEGLKIRFSGLGGMVLNRIGASATLMAGGEIFGALEMGTLDATEYSMPAIDEILGFYKIAKYNLFPGWHQPSTSTHFMINLDKWNALSSADQALFEMACTAATMRALTTGEALQGAQIKSFEGKGVTAAKLPDDVIAELKRVAGEVMAEEAAKDADFKRIWESQQAFHADYQVWKEWGYLPRDFN
;
A
#
# COMPACT_ATOMS: atom_id res chain seq x y z
N ARG A 1 -1.80 23.73 -55.04
CA ARG A 1 -1.37 25.14 -55.20
C ARG A 1 -0.26 25.37 -54.19
N ASP A 2 0.92 25.06 -54.48
CA ASP A 2 2.01 25.62 -55.32
C ASP A 2 2.38 27.05 -54.99
N MET A 3 3.67 27.16 -54.91
CA MET A 3 4.56 28.30 -55.05
C MET A 3 5.24 28.69 -53.73
N GLY A 4 6.50 28.54 -53.50
CA GLY A 4 7.71 28.83 -54.30
C GLY A 4 8.38 30.00 -53.62
N GLY A 5 9.56 30.02 -53.27
CA GLY A 5 10.87 29.84 -53.77
C GLY A 5 11.77 30.92 -53.19
N ASP A 6 12.97 30.54 -52.88
CA ASP A 6 14.23 31.28 -52.93
C ASP A 6 14.31 32.77 -52.57
N ASP A 7 15.25 33.11 -51.67
CA ASP A 7 16.28 34.07 -52.01
C ASP A 7 17.56 33.96 -51.13
N MET A 8 18.59 33.42 -51.72
CA MET A 8 19.99 33.50 -51.31
C MET A 8 20.66 34.61 -52.13
N ILE A 9 21.18 35.67 -51.50
CA ILE A 9 22.17 36.56 -52.12
C ILE A 9 23.19 37.03 -51.12
N SER A 10 24.32 36.51 -51.27
CA SER A 10 25.72 36.97 -51.26
C SER A 10 25.94 38.48 -51.34
N LEU A 11 26.82 39.01 -50.49
CA LEU A 11 27.74 40.09 -50.90
C LEU A 11 29.11 39.95 -50.21
N LYS A 12 30.11 39.68 -51.05
CA LYS A 12 31.54 39.77 -50.78
C LYS A 12 32.08 41.16 -51.13
N LYS A 13 33.12 41.53 -50.41
CA LYS A 13 34.25 42.46 -50.76
C LYS A 13 34.04 43.96 -50.66
N ASN A 14 34.83 44.57 -49.79
CA ASN A 14 35.86 45.51 -50.29
C ASN A 14 37.03 45.71 -49.32
N LEU A 15 38.22 45.52 -49.84
CA LEU A 15 39.52 45.87 -49.23
C LEU A 15 39.78 47.36 -49.40
N GLY A 16 40.35 48.03 -48.45
CA GLY A 16 40.96 49.37 -48.61
C GLY A 16 41.94 49.63 -47.45
N LYS A 17 43.21 49.84 -47.86
CA LYS A 17 44.46 49.99 -47.08
C LYS A 17 44.62 51.34 -46.37
N LEU A 18 45.60 51.35 -45.50
CA LEU A 18 46.45 52.38 -44.85
C LEU A 18 45.99 52.71 -43.40
N GLY A 19 46.76 52.57 -42.39
CA GLY A 19 48.22 52.74 -42.16
C GLY A 19 48.40 53.65 -40.94
N ARG A 20 49.07 53.20 -39.95
CA ARG A 20 49.98 53.80 -38.99
C ARG A 20 49.89 53.29 -37.59
N ALA A 21 51.02 52.88 -37.13
CA ALA A 21 51.33 52.40 -35.81
C ALA A 21 51.00 53.41 -34.67
N THR A 22 50.38 52.91 -33.61
CA THR A 22 50.54 53.51 -32.27
C THR A 22 50.46 52.36 -31.27
N SER A 23 51.55 52.12 -30.58
CA SER A 23 51.70 51.11 -29.53
C SER A 23 50.89 51.54 -28.31
N ILE A 24 49.90 50.80 -28.00
CA ILE A 24 49.20 50.87 -26.70
C ILE A 24 49.37 49.50 -26.04
N ALA A 25 50.09 49.52 -24.89
CA ALA A 25 50.24 48.38 -24.02
C ALA A 25 48.87 48.01 -23.44
N ALA A 26 48.29 46.88 -23.92
CA ALA A 26 47.11 46.33 -23.34
C ALA A 26 47.50 45.46 -22.15
N ALA A 27 47.16 45.93 -20.95
CA ALA A 27 47.20 45.14 -19.72
C ALA A 27 46.20 43.98 -19.88
N VAL A 28 46.69 42.77 -20.03
CA VAL A 28 45.85 41.54 -19.97
C VAL A 28 45.48 41.30 -18.53
N SER A 29 44.30 41.78 -18.13
CA SER A 29 43.67 41.37 -16.87
C SER A 29 43.20 39.94 -17.06
N VAL A 30 43.95 38.96 -16.53
CA VAL A 30 43.51 37.57 -16.37
C VAL A 30 42.40 37.58 -15.33
N LEU A 31 41.13 37.60 -15.79
CA LEU A 31 40.00 37.22 -14.92
C LEU A 31 40.18 35.72 -14.64
N SER A 32 40.72 35.44 -13.44
CA SER A 32 40.62 34.10 -12.87
C SER A 32 39.14 33.83 -12.58
N LEU A 33 38.47 33.14 -13.51
CA LEU A 33 37.21 32.44 -13.20
C LEU A 33 37.58 31.42 -12.10
N GLY A 34 37.36 31.78 -10.87
CA GLY A 34 37.32 30.83 -9.76
C GLY A 34 36.20 29.82 -10.10
N THR A 35 36.55 28.64 -10.53
CA THR A 35 35.63 27.52 -10.52
C THR A 35 35.23 27.31 -9.05
N MET A 36 34.07 27.82 -8.67
CA MET A 36 33.39 27.35 -7.47
C MET A 36 33.05 25.87 -7.72
N THR A 37 34.00 25.01 -7.38
CA THR A 37 33.68 23.61 -7.16
C THR A 37 32.79 23.59 -5.91
N THR A 38 31.48 23.60 -6.10
CA THR A 38 30.57 23.14 -5.06
C THR A 38 31.01 21.71 -4.74
N GLU A 39 31.68 21.53 -3.61
CA GLU A 39 31.85 20.19 -3.05
C GLU A 39 30.45 19.58 -2.91
N VAL A 40 30.12 18.68 -3.82
CA VAL A 40 28.97 17.80 -3.64
C VAL A 40 29.36 16.91 -2.45
N THR A 41 28.94 17.33 -1.27
CA THR A 41 29.08 16.49 -0.07
C THR A 41 28.40 15.17 -0.40
N ALA A 42 29.14 14.07 -0.37
CA ALA A 42 28.59 12.76 -0.63
C ALA A 42 27.44 12.52 0.37
N ALA A 43 26.23 12.34 -0.15
CA ALA A 43 25.06 12.12 0.70
C ALA A 43 25.30 10.91 1.60
N ASP A 44 24.87 11.00 2.87
CA ASP A 44 25.10 9.98 3.87
C ASP A 44 24.58 8.60 3.47
N LYS A 45 25.30 7.56 3.88
CA LYS A 45 24.89 6.17 3.64
C LYS A 45 23.75 5.78 4.60
N ILE A 46 22.63 5.37 4.04
CA ILE A 46 21.48 4.88 4.78
C ILE A 46 21.52 3.36 4.81
N LYS A 47 21.72 2.78 6.01
CA LYS A 47 21.74 1.33 6.21
C LYS A 47 20.75 0.98 7.32
N TRP A 48 19.53 0.65 6.95
CA TRP A 48 18.49 0.32 7.92
C TRP A 48 18.19 -1.17 7.97
N LYS A 49 17.92 -1.65 9.18
CA LYS A 49 17.26 -2.94 9.41
C LYS A 49 15.76 -2.70 9.37
N VAL A 50 15.07 -3.36 8.47
CA VAL A 50 13.64 -3.19 8.23
C VAL A 50 12.96 -4.52 8.40
N GLN A 51 11.96 -4.61 9.27
CA GLN A 51 11.14 -5.82 9.37
C GLN A 51 9.91 -5.72 8.49
N ALA A 52 9.59 -6.79 7.78
CA ALA A 52 8.32 -6.93 7.08
C ALA A 52 7.30 -7.62 7.99
N THR A 53 6.05 -7.19 7.90
CA THR A 53 4.90 -7.85 8.56
C THR A 53 4.51 -9.14 7.83
N PHE A 54 4.71 -9.17 6.51
CA PHE A 54 4.39 -10.29 5.65
C PHE A 54 5.67 -10.89 5.06
N ASN A 55 5.65 -12.21 4.79
CA ASN A 55 6.79 -12.90 4.18
C ASN A 55 7.09 -12.29 2.81
N THR A 56 8.37 -11.94 2.59
CA THR A 56 8.81 -11.23 1.38
C THR A 56 8.71 -12.06 0.10
N GLY A 57 8.48 -13.35 0.20
CA GLY A 57 8.19 -14.24 -0.92
C GLY A 57 6.72 -14.27 -1.34
N TRP A 58 5.80 -13.65 -0.60
CA TRP A 58 4.39 -13.63 -0.96
C TRP A 58 4.10 -12.54 -2.00
N PRO A 59 3.62 -12.93 -3.20
CA PRO A 59 3.41 -11.98 -4.29
C PRO A 59 2.36 -10.94 -3.92
N ALA A 60 2.58 -9.71 -4.29
CA ALA A 60 1.72 -8.54 -4.05
C ALA A 60 1.58 -8.11 -2.57
N LEU A 61 1.60 -9.02 -1.62
CA LEU A 61 1.40 -8.71 -0.19
C LEU A 61 2.72 -8.43 0.53
N GLY A 62 3.74 -9.28 0.40
CA GLY A 62 5.01 -9.17 1.11
C GLY A 62 6.19 -8.76 0.21
N ASP A 63 6.17 -9.14 -1.06
CA ASP A 63 7.25 -8.83 -2.01
C ASP A 63 7.47 -7.33 -2.28
N PRO A 64 6.50 -6.40 -2.05
CA PRO A 64 6.75 -4.97 -2.15
C PRO A 64 7.90 -4.49 -1.26
N ALA A 65 8.07 -5.06 -0.05
CA ALA A 65 9.17 -4.72 0.84
C ALA A 65 10.54 -5.03 0.22
N ALA A 66 10.68 -6.22 -0.38
CA ALA A 66 11.91 -6.63 -1.07
C ALA A 66 12.16 -5.81 -2.34
N ARG A 67 11.09 -5.49 -3.10
CA ARG A 67 11.16 -4.64 -4.30
C ARG A 67 11.60 -3.22 -3.95
N LEU A 68 11.01 -2.62 -2.92
CA LEU A 68 11.39 -1.31 -2.40
C LEU A 68 12.89 -1.25 -2.10
N SER A 69 13.39 -2.21 -1.30
CA SER A 69 14.82 -2.30 -0.97
C SER A 69 15.70 -2.41 -2.21
N LYS A 70 15.34 -3.28 -3.17
CA LYS A 70 16.08 -3.47 -4.41
C LYS A 70 16.10 -2.21 -5.28
N THR A 71 14.96 -1.53 -5.38
CA THR A 71 14.81 -0.30 -6.18
C THR A 71 15.65 0.82 -5.61
N LEU A 72 15.54 1.10 -4.30
CA LEU A 72 16.32 2.14 -3.64
C LEU A 72 17.83 1.88 -3.71
N LYS A 73 18.25 0.60 -3.52
CA LYS A 73 19.65 0.21 -3.63
C LYS A 73 20.20 0.46 -5.05
N ALA A 74 19.43 0.09 -6.07
CA ALA A 74 19.84 0.29 -7.47
C ALA A 74 19.86 1.76 -7.87
N ALA A 75 18.85 2.54 -7.47
CA ALA A 75 18.75 3.96 -7.81
C ALA A 75 19.82 4.84 -7.12
N THR A 76 20.50 4.32 -6.10
CA THR A 76 21.48 5.09 -5.30
C THR A 76 22.87 4.44 -5.25
N ASP A 77 23.19 3.52 -6.17
CA ASP A 77 24.46 2.78 -6.17
C ASP A 77 24.81 2.15 -4.81
N GLY A 78 23.77 1.67 -4.09
CA GLY A 78 23.90 1.03 -2.78
C GLY A 78 24.10 1.99 -1.61
N ARG A 79 23.96 3.31 -1.81
CA ARG A 79 23.98 4.31 -0.74
C ARG A 79 22.82 4.11 0.21
N ILE A 80 21.60 3.90 -0.32
CA ILE A 80 20.44 3.47 0.45
C ILE A 80 20.36 1.95 0.38
N ASN A 81 20.54 1.28 1.51
CA ASN A 81 20.54 -0.17 1.62
C ASN A 81 19.67 -0.61 2.80
N LEU A 82 18.46 -1.07 2.49
CA LEU A 82 17.51 -1.59 3.46
C LEU A 82 17.70 -3.11 3.57
N LYS A 83 18.11 -3.60 4.73
CA LYS A 83 18.15 -5.03 5.03
C LYS A 83 16.78 -5.47 5.53
N ILE A 84 16.01 -6.14 4.66
CA ILE A 84 14.67 -6.64 5.03
C ILE A 84 14.81 -7.93 5.85
N PHE A 85 14.05 -7.99 6.94
CA PHE A 85 13.90 -9.14 7.81
C PHE A 85 12.47 -9.68 7.73
N GLU A 86 12.34 -10.99 7.67
CA GLU A 86 11.07 -11.70 7.65
C GLU A 86 10.28 -11.50 8.95
N PRO A 87 8.96 -11.72 8.94
CA PRO A 87 8.09 -11.55 10.11
C PRO A 87 8.66 -12.23 11.37
N GLY A 88 8.61 -11.51 12.49
CA GLY A 88 9.05 -12.03 13.80
C GLY A 88 10.55 -12.20 13.99
N LYS A 89 11.39 -11.76 13.04
CA LYS A 89 12.86 -11.90 13.17
C LYS A 89 13.52 -10.86 14.05
N ILE A 90 12.89 -9.71 14.22
CA ILE A 90 13.38 -8.64 15.11
C ILE A 90 12.39 -8.46 16.26
N VAL A 91 11.10 -8.24 15.94
CA VAL A 91 10.01 -8.07 16.91
C VAL A 91 8.77 -8.87 16.45
N PRO A 92 7.86 -9.25 17.36
CA PRO A 92 6.57 -9.82 16.95
C PRO A 92 5.83 -8.91 15.96
N PRO A 93 5.09 -9.43 14.96
CA PRO A 93 4.44 -8.61 13.95
C PRO A 93 3.49 -7.52 14.50
N LEU A 94 2.79 -7.79 15.59
CA LEU A 94 1.89 -6.83 16.23
C LEU A 94 2.63 -5.75 17.06
N GLU A 95 3.96 -5.88 17.26
CA GLU A 95 4.81 -4.95 18.00
C GLU A 95 5.65 -4.04 17.09
N ILE A 96 5.43 -4.09 15.80
CA ILE A 96 6.22 -3.33 14.82
C ILE A 96 6.07 -1.82 15.03
N SER A 97 4.84 -1.29 15.00
CA SER A 97 4.60 0.15 15.14
C SER A 97 5.09 0.71 16.48
N PRO A 98 4.83 0.08 17.64
CA PRO A 98 5.44 0.49 18.89
C PRO A 98 6.97 0.56 18.84
N SER A 99 7.62 -0.40 18.16
CA SER A 99 9.08 -0.43 18.03
C SER A 99 9.63 0.68 17.14
N ILE A 100 8.90 1.05 16.07
CA ILE A 100 9.25 2.20 15.24
C ILE A 100 9.08 3.49 16.04
N SER A 101 7.96 3.64 16.74
CA SER A 101 7.64 4.81 17.57
C SER A 101 8.75 5.13 18.57
N ARG A 102 9.28 4.13 19.26
CA ARG A 102 10.38 4.26 20.22
C ARG A 102 11.76 4.41 19.58
N GLY A 103 11.89 4.21 18.25
CA GLY A 103 13.18 4.23 17.55
C GLY A 103 13.98 2.92 17.64
N ASP A 104 13.42 1.85 18.19
CA ASP A 104 14.05 0.51 18.24
C ASP A 104 14.22 -0.06 16.82
N LEU A 105 13.26 0.24 15.93
CA LEU A 105 13.32 0.01 14.49
C LEU A 105 13.36 1.35 13.74
N PRO A 106 14.29 1.54 12.80
CA PRO A 106 14.30 2.75 11.96
C PRO A 106 13.14 2.81 10.99
N ALA A 107 12.67 1.64 10.51
CA ALA A 107 11.54 1.51 9.60
C ALA A 107 11.02 0.07 9.55
N ALA A 108 9.81 -0.12 9.05
CA ALA A 108 9.24 -1.42 8.73
C ALA A 108 8.24 -1.31 7.57
N TYR A 109 8.01 -2.43 6.90
CA TYR A 109 6.87 -2.60 5.99
C TYR A 109 5.74 -3.24 6.80
N ASN A 110 4.65 -2.47 7.05
CA ASN A 110 3.65 -2.83 8.04
C ASN A 110 2.21 -2.64 7.56
N TYR A 111 1.29 -3.31 8.24
CA TYR A 111 -0.16 -3.27 8.03
C TYR A 111 -0.81 -2.49 9.18
N MET A 112 -1.35 -1.31 8.88
CA MET A 112 -1.85 -0.38 9.90
C MET A 112 -3.03 -0.93 10.69
N ALA A 113 -3.84 -1.83 10.12
CA ALA A 113 -4.94 -2.45 10.87
C ALA A 113 -4.48 -3.24 12.11
N TYR A 114 -3.22 -3.65 12.16
CA TYR A 114 -2.68 -4.29 13.36
C TYR A 114 -2.49 -3.32 14.53
N ASP A 115 -2.57 -2.02 14.27
CA ASP A 115 -2.53 -0.97 15.30
C ASP A 115 -3.91 -0.64 15.88
N GLN A 116 -5.00 -1.24 15.41
CA GLN A 116 -6.39 -0.89 15.77
C GLN A 116 -6.62 -0.83 17.29
N GLY A 117 -6.05 -1.77 18.04
CA GLY A 117 -6.19 -1.79 19.51
C GLY A 117 -5.54 -0.61 20.23
N ARG A 118 -4.64 0.13 19.57
CA ARG A 118 -3.90 1.27 20.12
C ARG A 118 -4.27 2.57 19.43
N ILE A 119 -4.53 2.51 18.14
CA ILE A 119 -4.91 3.64 17.28
C ILE A 119 -6.15 3.20 16.49
N PRO A 120 -7.37 3.41 17.03
CA PRO A 120 -8.59 2.90 16.39
C PRO A 120 -8.75 3.31 14.93
N ALA A 121 -8.40 4.55 14.59
CA ALA A 121 -8.48 5.09 13.24
C ALA A 121 -7.50 4.46 12.24
N ALA A 122 -6.42 3.81 12.70
CA ALA A 122 -5.38 3.24 11.83
C ALA A 122 -5.93 2.22 10.82
N VAL A 123 -6.96 1.48 11.21
CA VAL A 123 -7.60 0.47 10.37
C VAL A 123 -8.19 1.04 9.08
N LEU A 124 -8.62 2.30 9.09
CA LEU A 124 -9.19 2.99 7.93
C LEU A 124 -8.20 3.17 6.78
N PHE A 125 -6.91 3.16 7.06
CA PHE A 125 -5.85 3.21 6.05
C PHE A 125 -5.46 1.84 5.49
N SER A 126 -6.03 0.78 6.03
CA SER A 126 -5.70 -0.59 5.62
C SER A 126 -6.82 -1.24 4.82
N ALA A 127 -8.02 -1.31 5.41
CA ALA A 127 -9.18 -1.93 4.80
C ALA A 127 -10.47 -1.49 5.50
N VAL A 128 -11.52 -1.27 4.73
CA VAL A 128 -12.83 -0.86 5.23
C VAL A 128 -13.91 -1.77 4.64
N PRO A 129 -14.77 -2.37 5.45
CA PRO A 129 -15.88 -3.17 4.95
C PRO A 129 -16.76 -2.38 3.98
N PHE A 130 -17.03 -2.95 2.81
CA PHE A 130 -17.79 -2.31 1.72
C PHE A 130 -17.23 -0.94 1.29
N GLY A 131 -15.94 -0.70 1.56
CA GLY A 131 -15.23 0.56 1.28
C GLY A 131 -14.75 0.65 -0.17
N MET A 132 -13.72 1.47 -0.36
CA MET A 132 -13.17 1.80 -1.67
C MET A 132 -12.51 0.60 -2.36
N GLU A 133 -12.69 0.53 -3.67
CA GLU A 133 -11.88 -0.34 -4.54
C GLU A 133 -10.42 0.17 -4.62
N PRO A 134 -9.47 -0.65 -5.07
CA PRO A 134 -8.04 -0.30 -5.01
C PRO A 134 -7.67 1.02 -5.70
N TRP A 135 -8.26 1.28 -6.88
CA TRP A 135 -8.01 2.50 -7.64
C TRP A 135 -8.60 3.74 -6.98
N GLU A 136 -9.77 3.58 -6.39
CA GLU A 136 -10.46 4.63 -5.66
C GLU A 136 -9.68 4.97 -4.38
N TYR A 137 -9.22 3.96 -3.64
CA TYR A 137 -8.36 4.16 -2.47
C TYR A 137 -7.06 4.87 -2.84
N ALA A 138 -6.40 4.43 -3.92
CA ALA A 138 -5.18 5.09 -4.39
C ALA A 138 -5.43 6.55 -4.79
N ALA A 139 -6.56 6.85 -5.45
CA ALA A 139 -6.93 8.21 -5.80
C ALA A 139 -7.20 9.07 -4.54
N TRP A 140 -7.92 8.53 -3.55
CA TRP A 140 -8.12 9.21 -2.26
C TRP A 140 -6.79 9.45 -1.53
N TRP A 141 -5.86 8.48 -1.57
CA TRP A 141 -4.56 8.62 -0.92
C TRP A 141 -3.70 9.69 -1.56
N PHE A 142 -3.55 9.69 -2.90
CA PHE A 142 -2.59 10.56 -3.60
C PHE A 142 -3.18 11.92 -3.97
N GLU A 143 -4.46 12.01 -4.30
CA GLU A 143 -5.10 13.24 -4.80
C GLU A 143 -6.17 13.78 -3.83
N GLY A 144 -6.62 12.99 -2.87
CA GLY A 144 -7.49 13.39 -1.79
C GLY A 144 -6.72 13.69 -0.51
N GLU A 145 -7.38 13.50 0.64
CA GLU A 145 -6.81 13.80 1.95
C GLU A 145 -6.06 12.63 2.60
N GLY A 146 -6.06 11.44 1.97
CA GLY A 146 -5.59 10.20 2.59
C GLY A 146 -4.17 10.27 3.12
N HIS A 147 -3.23 10.76 2.30
CA HIS A 147 -1.83 10.90 2.69
C HIS A 147 -1.66 11.87 3.88
N THR A 148 -2.30 13.04 3.84
CA THR A 148 -2.22 14.05 4.91
C THR A 148 -2.79 13.51 6.22
N LEU A 149 -3.97 12.90 6.18
CA LEU A 149 -4.63 12.34 7.35
C LEU A 149 -3.82 11.19 7.98
N ALA A 150 -3.21 10.34 7.15
CA ALA A 150 -2.33 9.27 7.64
C ALA A 150 -1.08 9.84 8.32
N GLN A 151 -0.48 10.89 7.75
CA GLN A 151 0.68 11.55 8.37
C GLN A 151 0.29 12.21 9.69
N GLU A 152 -0.79 12.96 9.76
CA GLU A 152 -1.24 13.59 11.00
C GLU A 152 -1.45 12.55 12.11
N LEU A 153 -2.14 11.44 11.80
CA LEU A 153 -2.38 10.37 12.75
C LEU A 153 -1.08 9.72 13.26
N TYR A 154 -0.16 9.42 12.36
CA TYR A 154 1.05 8.65 12.68
C TYR A 154 2.25 9.52 13.11
N HIS A 155 2.31 10.80 12.72
CA HIS A 155 3.32 11.73 13.27
C HIS A 155 3.14 11.92 14.78
N ALA A 156 1.90 11.92 15.28
CA ALA A 156 1.61 11.89 16.71
C ALA A 156 2.20 10.65 17.43
N GLN A 157 2.53 9.60 16.68
CA GLN A 157 3.16 8.37 17.15
C GLN A 157 4.66 8.30 16.81
N ASN A 158 5.28 9.39 16.39
CA ASN A 158 6.67 9.44 15.92
C ASN A 158 6.94 8.50 14.73
N ILE A 159 5.99 8.35 13.81
CA ILE A 159 6.07 7.48 12.63
C ILE A 159 5.65 8.26 11.40
N HIS A 160 6.41 8.14 10.29
CA HIS A 160 6.06 8.67 8.98
C HIS A 160 5.63 7.53 8.05
N PRO A 161 4.36 7.50 7.60
CA PRO A 161 3.85 6.46 6.73
C PRO A 161 3.94 6.82 5.25
N LEU A 162 4.29 5.84 4.40
CA LEU A 162 4.22 5.91 2.95
C LEU A 162 3.39 4.73 2.43
N LEU A 163 2.43 4.97 1.54
CA LEU A 163 1.70 3.89 0.88
C LEU A 163 2.66 3.12 -0.04
N CYS A 164 2.87 1.83 0.26
CA CYS A 164 3.82 1.00 -0.46
C CYS A 164 3.23 -0.25 -1.10
N SER A 165 1.96 -0.52 -0.83
CA SER A 165 1.18 -1.54 -1.52
C SER A 165 -0.30 -1.24 -1.40
N THR A 166 -1.02 -1.54 -2.46
CA THR A 166 -2.48 -1.71 -2.45
C THR A 166 -2.76 -2.95 -3.31
N ILE A 167 -3.59 -3.85 -2.81
CA ILE A 167 -4.01 -5.05 -3.53
C ILE A 167 -5.52 -5.00 -3.77
N GLY A 168 -5.98 -5.82 -4.71
CA GLY A 168 -7.39 -5.99 -5.02
C GLY A 168 -8.19 -6.66 -3.92
N PRO A 169 -9.47 -6.97 -4.19
CA PRO A 169 -10.34 -7.57 -3.19
C PRO A 169 -9.81 -8.92 -2.72
N GLU A 170 -10.01 -9.18 -1.44
CA GLU A 170 -9.69 -10.47 -0.85
C GLU A 170 -10.82 -11.49 -0.98
N THR A 171 -10.67 -12.66 -0.39
CA THR A 171 -11.77 -13.61 -0.23
C THR A 171 -12.56 -13.27 1.03
N ALA A 172 -13.83 -13.69 1.13
CA ALA A 172 -14.56 -13.60 2.39
C ALA A 172 -13.96 -14.52 3.47
N GLY A 173 -13.19 -15.49 3.06
CA GLY A 173 -12.43 -16.40 3.91
C GLY A 173 -12.48 -17.85 3.46
N TRP A 174 -11.85 -18.69 4.27
CA TRP A 174 -11.75 -20.14 4.16
C TRP A 174 -12.52 -20.79 5.31
N PHE A 175 -13.45 -21.66 4.97
CA PHE A 175 -14.39 -22.27 5.90
C PHE A 175 -14.32 -23.80 5.81
N ARG A 176 -14.50 -24.49 6.94
CA ARG A 176 -14.62 -25.95 6.97
C ARG A 176 -15.96 -26.41 6.42
N THR A 177 -17.01 -25.63 6.66
CA THR A 177 -18.38 -25.84 6.21
C THR A 177 -18.85 -24.67 5.36
N PRO A 178 -19.79 -24.88 4.42
CA PRO A 178 -20.35 -23.78 3.66
C PRO A 178 -21.11 -22.81 4.56
N ILE A 179 -21.23 -21.57 4.13
CA ILE A 179 -22.11 -20.55 4.72
C ILE A 179 -23.27 -20.36 3.75
N GLU A 180 -24.43 -20.86 4.12
CA GLU A 180 -25.65 -20.84 3.29
C GLU A 180 -26.68 -19.84 3.83
N GLN A 181 -26.55 -19.41 5.09
CA GLN A 181 -27.42 -18.47 5.77
C GLN A 181 -26.67 -17.74 6.89
N LEU A 182 -27.23 -16.64 7.38
CA LEU A 182 -26.59 -15.80 8.41
C LEU A 182 -26.27 -16.55 9.70
N SER A 183 -27.18 -17.45 10.13
CA SER A 183 -27.01 -18.23 11.36
C SER A 183 -25.80 -19.19 11.33
N ASP A 184 -25.26 -19.50 10.15
CA ASP A 184 -24.05 -20.32 10.02
C ASP A 184 -22.78 -19.59 10.52
N LEU A 185 -22.89 -18.27 10.70
CA LEU A 185 -21.83 -17.45 11.28
C LEU A 185 -21.90 -17.38 12.81
N GLU A 186 -23.05 -17.74 13.44
CA GLU A 186 -23.21 -17.69 14.89
C GLU A 186 -22.31 -18.73 15.58
N GLY A 187 -21.52 -18.27 16.55
CA GLY A 187 -20.58 -19.11 17.28
C GLY A 187 -19.36 -19.58 16.50
N LEU A 188 -19.23 -19.20 15.21
CA LEU A 188 -18.11 -19.56 14.36
C LEU A 188 -16.81 -18.99 14.92
N LYS A 189 -15.83 -19.83 15.20
CA LYS A 189 -14.49 -19.41 15.64
C LYS A 189 -13.66 -19.08 14.41
N ILE A 190 -13.46 -17.82 14.16
CA ILE A 190 -12.77 -17.37 12.95
C ILE A 190 -11.60 -16.43 13.27
N ARG A 191 -10.47 -16.62 12.60
CA ARG A 191 -9.45 -15.56 12.57
C ARG A 191 -9.90 -14.49 11.60
N PHE A 192 -9.98 -13.26 12.10
CA PHE A 192 -10.38 -12.13 11.30
C PHE A 192 -9.67 -10.85 11.75
N SER A 193 -9.30 -9.97 10.82
CA SER A 193 -8.62 -8.72 11.13
C SER A 193 -9.54 -7.51 10.99
N GLY A 194 -9.17 -6.44 11.67
CA GLY A 194 -9.75 -5.11 11.48
C GLY A 194 -11.25 -5.02 11.75
N LEU A 195 -11.89 -4.10 11.05
CA LEU A 195 -13.31 -3.80 11.19
C LEU A 195 -14.22 -4.98 10.83
N GLY A 196 -13.80 -5.82 9.88
CA GLY A 196 -14.56 -7.03 9.53
C GLY A 196 -14.73 -7.99 10.70
N GLY A 197 -13.71 -8.13 11.54
CA GLY A 197 -13.80 -8.91 12.78
C GLY A 197 -14.83 -8.34 13.76
N MET A 198 -14.93 -7.02 13.86
CA MET A 198 -15.94 -6.36 14.70
C MET A 198 -17.36 -6.61 14.16
N VAL A 199 -17.55 -6.56 12.84
CA VAL A 199 -18.83 -6.89 12.19
C VAL A 199 -19.23 -8.34 12.51
N LEU A 200 -18.31 -9.29 12.35
CA LEU A 200 -18.58 -10.70 12.63
C LEU A 200 -18.91 -10.94 14.11
N ASN A 201 -18.19 -10.31 15.04
CA ASN A 201 -18.50 -10.40 16.47
C ASN A 201 -19.92 -9.86 16.78
N ARG A 202 -20.35 -8.82 16.08
CA ARG A 202 -21.70 -8.24 16.24
C ARG A 202 -22.80 -9.20 15.77
N ILE A 203 -22.53 -10.05 14.80
CA ILE A 203 -23.47 -11.06 14.29
C ILE A 203 -23.42 -12.35 15.12
N GLY A 204 -22.55 -12.43 16.12
CA GLY A 204 -22.46 -13.60 17.01
C GLY A 204 -21.34 -14.57 16.69
N ALA A 205 -20.47 -14.31 15.74
CA ALA A 205 -19.24 -15.06 15.55
C ALA A 205 -18.22 -14.76 16.67
N SER A 206 -17.19 -15.58 16.76
CA SER A 206 -16.03 -15.39 17.66
C SER A 206 -14.81 -15.06 16.84
N ALA A 207 -14.66 -13.80 16.41
CA ALA A 207 -13.54 -13.35 15.63
C ALA A 207 -12.34 -12.98 16.51
N THR A 208 -11.16 -13.48 16.15
CA THR A 208 -9.90 -13.25 16.88
C THR A 208 -8.80 -12.83 15.90
N LEU A 209 -8.03 -11.81 16.26
CA LEU A 209 -6.84 -11.41 15.49
C LEU A 209 -5.64 -12.28 15.90
N MET A 210 -4.94 -12.83 14.90
CA MET A 210 -3.62 -13.44 15.06
C MET A 210 -2.75 -13.24 13.83
N ALA A 211 -1.43 -13.32 14.00
CA ALA A 211 -0.47 -13.18 12.91
C ALA A 211 -0.57 -14.35 11.92
N GLY A 212 -0.30 -14.07 10.62
CA GLY A 212 -0.50 -15.05 9.54
C GLY A 212 0.20 -16.39 9.72
N GLY A 213 1.40 -16.41 10.32
CA GLY A 213 2.16 -17.63 10.57
C GLY A 213 1.55 -18.58 11.61
N GLU A 214 0.57 -18.12 12.40
CA GLU A 214 -0.07 -18.91 13.47
C GLU A 214 -1.37 -19.57 13.00
N ILE A 215 -1.96 -19.07 11.89
CA ILE A 215 -3.32 -19.42 11.46
C ILE A 215 -3.42 -20.91 11.08
N PHE A 216 -2.46 -21.41 10.28
CA PHE A 216 -2.52 -22.80 9.80
C PHE A 216 -2.56 -23.78 10.97
N GLY A 217 -1.69 -23.58 11.98
CA GLY A 217 -1.67 -24.42 13.17
C GLY A 217 -2.97 -24.36 13.97
N ALA A 218 -3.57 -23.18 14.10
CA ALA A 218 -4.84 -22.99 14.81
C ALA A 218 -6.00 -23.67 14.06
N LEU A 219 -6.04 -23.59 12.72
CA LEU A 219 -6.96 -24.38 11.91
C LEU A 219 -6.73 -25.88 12.08
N GLU A 220 -5.48 -26.35 11.97
CA GLU A 220 -5.15 -27.79 12.06
C GLU A 220 -5.57 -28.37 13.42
N MET A 221 -5.33 -27.66 14.51
CA MET A 221 -5.73 -28.07 15.85
C MET A 221 -7.24 -27.95 16.13
N GLY A 222 -8.03 -27.35 15.22
CA GLY A 222 -9.46 -27.14 15.41
C GLY A 222 -9.80 -26.02 16.41
N THR A 223 -8.86 -25.17 16.80
CA THR A 223 -9.12 -23.96 17.60
C THR A 223 -9.80 -22.87 16.79
N LEU A 224 -9.68 -22.94 15.45
CA LEU A 224 -10.42 -22.14 14.50
C LEU A 224 -11.24 -23.03 13.56
N ASP A 225 -12.43 -22.59 13.23
CA ASP A 225 -13.33 -23.20 12.25
C ASP A 225 -13.13 -22.60 10.85
N ALA A 226 -12.69 -21.32 10.82
CA ALA A 226 -12.53 -20.55 9.60
C ALA A 226 -11.40 -19.51 9.75
N THR A 227 -10.99 -18.95 8.63
CA THR A 227 -10.05 -17.81 8.59
C THR A 227 -10.28 -16.96 7.36
N GLU A 228 -10.09 -15.65 7.47
CA GLU A 228 -9.70 -14.80 6.35
C GLU A 228 -8.20 -14.49 6.45
N TYR A 229 -7.60 -14.10 5.35
CA TYR A 229 -6.23 -13.59 5.40
C TYR A 229 -5.91 -12.64 4.25
N SER A 230 -6.09 -13.08 2.98
CA SER A 230 -5.75 -12.26 1.82
C SER A 230 -6.47 -12.74 0.55
N MET A 231 -5.76 -12.64 -0.59
CA MET A 231 -6.23 -13.08 -1.90
C MET A 231 -6.00 -14.58 -2.09
N PRO A 232 -6.75 -15.25 -2.99
CA PRO A 232 -6.62 -16.69 -3.28
C PRO A 232 -5.19 -17.18 -3.47
N ALA A 233 -4.34 -16.43 -4.20
CA ALA A 233 -2.96 -16.84 -4.48
C ALA A 233 -2.06 -16.79 -3.24
N ILE A 234 -2.35 -15.96 -2.25
CA ILE A 234 -1.62 -15.88 -0.99
C ILE A 234 -2.08 -16.98 -0.05
N ASP A 235 -3.39 -17.12 0.09
CA ASP A 235 -4.01 -18.10 0.99
C ASP A 235 -3.66 -19.54 0.57
N GLU A 236 -3.46 -19.76 -0.73
CA GLU A 236 -2.97 -21.04 -1.25
C GLU A 236 -1.56 -21.36 -0.75
N ILE A 237 -0.66 -20.39 -0.75
CA ILE A 237 0.71 -20.55 -0.21
C ILE A 237 0.67 -20.90 1.28
N LEU A 238 -0.27 -20.30 2.03
CA LEU A 238 -0.48 -20.58 3.45
C LEU A 238 -1.11 -21.96 3.71
N GLY A 239 -1.66 -22.58 2.67
CA GLY A 239 -2.13 -23.94 2.73
C GLY A 239 -3.50 -24.16 3.38
N PHE A 240 -4.29 -23.10 3.58
CA PHE A 240 -5.61 -23.17 4.23
C PHE A 240 -6.54 -24.19 3.56
N TYR A 241 -6.44 -24.33 2.23
CA TYR A 241 -7.19 -25.29 1.43
C TYR A 241 -7.02 -26.75 1.87
N LYS A 242 -5.95 -27.10 2.60
CA LYS A 242 -5.74 -28.47 3.10
C LYS A 242 -6.75 -28.82 4.19
N ILE A 243 -7.22 -27.83 4.92
CA ILE A 243 -8.08 -27.99 6.11
C ILE A 243 -9.48 -27.44 5.87
N ALA A 244 -9.59 -26.21 5.36
CA ALA A 244 -10.84 -25.54 5.04
C ALA A 244 -11.12 -25.66 3.53
N LYS A 245 -12.26 -26.25 3.14
CA LYS A 245 -12.56 -26.62 1.76
C LYS A 245 -13.47 -25.66 1.03
N TYR A 246 -13.99 -24.65 1.71
CA TYR A 246 -14.86 -23.65 1.11
C TYR A 246 -14.14 -22.31 1.12
N ASN A 247 -13.82 -21.79 -0.07
CA ASN A 247 -13.29 -20.43 -0.23
C ASN A 247 -14.43 -19.54 -0.73
N LEU A 248 -14.87 -18.60 0.11
CA LEU A 248 -16.07 -17.81 -0.15
C LEU A 248 -15.75 -16.40 -0.65
N PHE A 249 -16.65 -15.84 -1.43
CA PHE A 249 -16.57 -14.52 -2.08
C PHE A 249 -17.89 -13.76 -1.97
N PRO A 250 -17.87 -12.41 -2.15
CA PRO A 250 -16.70 -11.54 -2.25
C PRO A 250 -16.08 -11.26 -0.88
N GLY A 251 -14.84 -10.74 -0.88
CA GLY A 251 -14.20 -10.21 0.32
C GLY A 251 -14.81 -8.87 0.75
N TRP A 252 -16.00 -8.92 1.26
CA TRP A 252 -16.83 -7.78 1.64
C TRP A 252 -16.15 -6.83 2.64
N HIS A 253 -15.28 -7.37 3.48
CA HIS A 253 -14.56 -6.68 4.53
C HIS A 253 -13.32 -5.92 4.02
N GLN A 254 -12.76 -6.37 2.91
CA GLN A 254 -11.55 -5.82 2.29
C GLN A 254 -11.70 -5.79 0.76
N PRO A 255 -12.48 -4.84 0.21
CA PRO A 255 -12.53 -4.59 -1.23
C PRO A 255 -11.17 -4.16 -1.80
N SER A 256 -10.33 -3.59 -0.94
CA SER A 256 -8.90 -3.34 -1.13
C SER A 256 -8.16 -3.49 0.19
N THR A 257 -6.87 -3.86 0.11
CA THR A 257 -5.98 -3.91 1.28
C THR A 257 -4.73 -3.11 0.99
N SER A 258 -4.38 -2.20 1.92
CA SER A 258 -3.22 -1.33 1.77
C SER A 258 -2.21 -1.55 2.88
N THR A 259 -0.92 -1.58 2.50
CA THR A 259 0.21 -1.68 3.42
C THR A 259 1.19 -0.55 3.20
N HIS A 260 1.91 -0.20 4.26
CA HIS A 260 2.67 1.02 4.32
C HIS A 260 4.13 0.73 4.68
N PHE A 261 5.03 1.53 4.11
CA PHE A 261 6.39 1.63 4.61
C PHE A 261 6.40 2.71 5.68
N MET A 262 6.60 2.30 6.92
CA MET A 262 6.54 3.14 8.10
C MET A 262 7.94 3.43 8.59
N ILE A 263 8.29 4.70 8.73
CA ILE A 263 9.64 5.16 9.09
C ILE A 263 9.53 5.91 10.42
N ASN A 264 10.46 5.69 11.34
CA ASN A 264 10.57 6.54 12.52
C ASN A 264 10.70 8.02 12.08
N LEU A 265 9.90 8.91 12.64
CA LEU A 265 9.77 10.30 12.17
C LEU A 265 11.09 11.07 12.28
N ASP A 266 11.90 10.83 13.31
CA ASP A 266 13.21 11.47 13.43
C ASP A 266 14.15 11.02 12.32
N LYS A 267 14.08 9.71 11.93
CA LYS A 267 14.85 9.17 10.79
C LYS A 267 14.38 9.74 9.46
N TRP A 268 13.07 9.92 9.29
CA TRP A 268 12.51 10.58 8.10
C TRP A 268 12.95 12.02 7.98
N ASN A 269 12.85 12.79 9.06
CA ASN A 269 13.23 14.19 9.10
C ASN A 269 14.73 14.42 8.91
N ALA A 270 15.56 13.42 9.20
CA ALA A 270 16.99 13.46 8.97
C ALA A 270 17.39 13.16 7.51
N LEU A 271 16.46 12.70 6.66
CA LEU A 271 16.71 12.46 5.24
C LEU A 271 16.81 13.79 4.48
N SER A 272 17.61 13.81 3.42
CA SER A 272 17.55 14.87 2.42
C SER A 272 16.21 14.84 1.69
N SER A 273 15.75 16.00 1.18
CA SER A 273 14.54 16.06 0.35
C SER A 273 14.60 15.13 -0.88
N ALA A 274 15.79 14.97 -1.46
CA ALA A 274 16.01 14.03 -2.56
C ALA A 274 15.82 12.56 -2.13
N ASP A 275 16.27 12.21 -0.91
CA ASP A 275 16.07 10.85 -0.41
C ASP A 275 14.61 10.60 -0.02
N GLN A 276 13.93 11.58 0.58
CA GLN A 276 12.49 11.50 0.84
C GLN A 276 11.72 11.24 -0.45
N ALA A 277 11.97 12.03 -1.50
CA ALA A 277 11.35 11.84 -2.81
C ALA A 277 11.64 10.46 -3.42
N LEU A 278 12.86 9.92 -3.24
CA LEU A 278 13.20 8.55 -3.69
C LEU A 278 12.38 7.48 -2.95
N PHE A 279 12.19 7.61 -1.65
CA PHE A 279 11.33 6.68 -0.89
C PHE A 279 9.89 6.76 -1.37
N GLU A 280 9.33 7.96 -1.57
CA GLU A 280 7.96 8.17 -2.06
C GLU A 280 7.77 7.55 -3.45
N MET A 281 8.66 7.85 -4.41
CA MET A 281 8.60 7.29 -5.76
C MET A 281 8.72 5.78 -5.75
N ALA A 282 9.62 5.22 -4.95
CA ALA A 282 9.83 3.78 -4.87
C ALA A 282 8.63 3.07 -4.26
N CYS A 283 7.97 3.66 -3.25
CA CYS A 283 6.72 3.16 -2.67
C CYS A 283 5.56 3.25 -3.66
N THR A 284 5.42 4.36 -4.40
CA THR A 284 4.40 4.50 -5.45
C THR A 284 4.57 3.43 -6.54
N ALA A 285 5.80 3.20 -6.99
CA ALA A 285 6.10 2.14 -7.94
C ALA A 285 5.82 0.74 -7.38
N ALA A 286 6.11 0.50 -6.09
CA ALA A 286 5.80 -0.76 -5.42
C ALA A 286 4.29 -0.98 -5.32
N THR A 287 3.51 0.05 -5.02
CA THR A 287 2.04 0.01 -4.96
C THR A 287 1.44 -0.41 -6.31
N MET A 288 1.84 0.21 -7.41
CA MET A 288 1.37 -0.16 -8.74
C MET A 288 1.73 -1.62 -9.08
N ARG A 289 2.94 -2.06 -8.73
CA ARG A 289 3.38 -3.44 -8.99
C ARG A 289 2.63 -4.45 -8.13
N ALA A 290 2.34 -4.14 -6.87
CA ALA A 290 1.55 -5.00 -6.00
C ALA A 290 0.14 -5.19 -6.56
N LEU A 291 -0.53 -4.10 -6.92
CA LEU A 291 -1.86 -4.14 -7.51
C LEU A 291 -1.90 -5.00 -8.78
N THR A 292 -1.01 -4.72 -9.74
CA THR A 292 -1.01 -5.46 -11.01
C THR A 292 -0.62 -6.93 -10.83
N THR A 293 0.28 -7.26 -9.90
CA THR A 293 0.63 -8.65 -9.58
C THR A 293 -0.55 -9.36 -8.95
N GLY A 294 -1.22 -8.71 -7.99
CA GLY A 294 -2.42 -9.25 -7.33
C GLY A 294 -3.52 -9.59 -8.34
N GLU A 295 -3.91 -8.62 -9.15
CA GLU A 295 -4.97 -8.80 -10.16
C GLU A 295 -4.65 -9.89 -11.19
N ALA A 296 -3.38 -10.03 -11.59
CA ALA A 296 -2.98 -11.01 -12.60
C ALA A 296 -3.07 -12.47 -12.14
N LEU A 297 -2.99 -12.74 -10.83
CA LEU A 297 -2.84 -14.09 -10.30
C LEU A 297 -4.18 -14.78 -10.00
N GLN A 298 -5.23 -14.03 -9.61
CA GLN A 298 -6.39 -14.62 -8.92
C GLN A 298 -7.24 -15.53 -9.81
N GLY A 299 -7.45 -15.15 -11.07
CA GLY A 299 -8.27 -15.95 -11.99
C GLY A 299 -7.72 -17.36 -12.21
N ALA A 300 -6.42 -17.50 -12.43
CA ALA A 300 -5.76 -18.79 -12.58
C ALA A 300 -5.78 -19.57 -11.25
N GLN A 301 -5.61 -18.88 -10.14
CA GLN A 301 -5.61 -19.49 -8.82
C GLN A 301 -6.98 -20.10 -8.48
N ILE A 302 -8.08 -19.36 -8.68
CA ILE A 302 -9.43 -19.85 -8.44
C ILE A 302 -9.73 -21.07 -9.31
N LYS A 303 -9.34 -21.04 -10.59
CA LYS A 303 -9.50 -22.21 -11.48
C LYS A 303 -8.75 -23.46 -10.99
N SER A 304 -7.63 -23.28 -10.27
CA SER A 304 -6.86 -24.41 -9.72
C SER A 304 -7.52 -25.07 -8.50
N PHE A 305 -8.51 -24.44 -7.88
CA PHE A 305 -9.14 -24.92 -6.64
C PHE A 305 -9.89 -26.22 -6.82
N GLU A 306 -10.56 -26.42 -7.96
CA GLU A 306 -11.27 -27.68 -8.27
C GLU A 306 -10.34 -28.89 -8.14
N GLY A 307 -9.14 -28.83 -8.73
CA GLY A 307 -8.14 -29.88 -8.64
C GLY A 307 -7.59 -30.15 -7.23
N LYS A 308 -7.87 -29.25 -6.26
CA LYS A 308 -7.46 -29.36 -4.85
C LYS A 308 -8.63 -29.74 -3.93
N GLY A 309 -9.79 -30.03 -4.51
CA GLY A 309 -11.01 -30.35 -3.76
C GLY A 309 -11.53 -29.16 -2.94
N VAL A 310 -11.37 -27.94 -3.46
CA VAL A 310 -11.89 -26.71 -2.88
C VAL A 310 -13.10 -26.25 -3.66
N THR A 311 -14.14 -25.89 -2.96
CA THR A 311 -15.32 -25.22 -3.50
C THR A 311 -15.18 -23.72 -3.37
N ALA A 312 -15.04 -23.03 -4.51
CA ALA A 312 -15.14 -21.57 -4.57
C ALA A 312 -16.61 -21.19 -4.77
N ALA A 313 -17.19 -20.42 -3.87
CA ALA A 313 -18.60 -20.05 -3.92
C ALA A 313 -18.83 -18.59 -3.48
N LYS A 314 -19.97 -18.03 -3.89
CA LYS A 314 -20.40 -16.73 -3.39
C LYS A 314 -21.16 -16.90 -2.09
N LEU A 315 -21.00 -15.93 -1.18
CA LEU A 315 -21.90 -15.78 -0.05
C LEU A 315 -23.31 -15.46 -0.57
N PRO A 316 -24.37 -15.92 0.11
CA PRO A 316 -25.75 -15.55 -0.22
C PRO A 316 -25.96 -14.03 -0.16
N ASP A 317 -26.82 -13.52 -1.03
CA ASP A 317 -27.07 -12.08 -1.14
C ASP A 317 -27.67 -11.47 0.14
N ASP A 318 -28.52 -12.22 0.83
CA ASP A 318 -29.10 -11.81 2.12
C ASP A 318 -28.05 -11.74 3.23
N VAL A 319 -27.09 -12.66 3.25
CA VAL A 319 -25.93 -12.61 4.16
C VAL A 319 -25.09 -11.36 3.88
N ILE A 320 -24.79 -11.09 2.60
CA ILE A 320 -24.04 -9.88 2.21
C ILE A 320 -24.79 -8.59 2.60
N ALA A 321 -26.12 -8.56 2.40
CA ALA A 321 -26.94 -7.40 2.77
C ALA A 321 -26.91 -7.14 4.28
N GLU A 322 -26.99 -8.17 5.09
CA GLU A 322 -26.93 -8.03 6.55
C GLU A 322 -25.53 -7.64 7.03
N LEU A 323 -24.48 -8.24 6.48
CA LEU A 323 -23.09 -7.83 6.73
C LEU A 323 -22.87 -6.35 6.43
N LYS A 324 -23.43 -5.85 5.32
CA LYS A 324 -23.35 -4.42 4.96
C LYS A 324 -24.08 -3.53 5.95
N ARG A 325 -25.27 -3.93 6.37
CA ARG A 325 -26.07 -3.20 7.38
C ARG A 325 -25.31 -3.08 8.70
N VAL A 326 -24.80 -4.21 9.20
CA VAL A 326 -24.05 -4.27 10.46
C VAL A 326 -22.72 -3.53 10.34
N ALA A 327 -22.05 -3.58 9.20
CA ALA A 327 -20.83 -2.80 8.95
C ALA A 327 -21.10 -1.29 9.12
N GLY A 328 -22.23 -0.80 8.57
CA GLY A 328 -22.63 0.60 8.76
C GLY A 328 -22.83 0.98 10.24
N GLU A 329 -23.40 0.10 11.03
CA GLU A 329 -23.57 0.32 12.49
C GLU A 329 -22.23 0.36 13.22
N VAL A 330 -21.33 -0.60 12.93
CA VAL A 330 -19.98 -0.64 13.51
C VAL A 330 -19.21 0.63 13.19
N MET A 331 -19.24 1.06 11.92
CA MET A 331 -18.55 2.28 11.49
C MET A 331 -19.08 3.53 12.21
N ALA A 332 -20.40 3.65 12.35
CA ALA A 332 -21.02 4.77 13.05
C ALA A 332 -20.64 4.79 14.55
N GLU A 333 -20.61 3.62 15.18
CA GLU A 333 -20.22 3.50 16.59
C GLU A 333 -18.74 3.84 16.82
N GLU A 334 -17.84 3.38 15.96
CA GLU A 334 -16.41 3.70 16.07
C GLU A 334 -16.17 5.20 15.80
N ALA A 335 -16.86 5.79 14.82
CA ALA A 335 -16.82 7.23 14.59
C ALA A 335 -17.35 8.06 15.77
N ALA A 336 -18.30 7.53 16.52
CA ALA A 336 -18.80 8.20 17.73
C ALA A 336 -17.83 8.13 18.92
N LYS A 337 -16.93 7.14 18.95
CA LYS A 337 -15.97 6.93 20.05
C LYS A 337 -14.63 7.66 19.84
N ASP A 338 -14.21 7.85 18.59
CA ASP A 338 -12.89 8.36 18.24
C ASP A 338 -12.99 9.48 17.19
N ALA A 339 -12.45 10.65 17.51
CA ALA A 339 -12.55 11.84 16.67
C ALA A 339 -11.71 11.71 15.38
N ASP A 340 -10.53 11.06 15.44
CA ASP A 340 -9.70 10.82 14.28
C ASP A 340 -10.35 9.78 13.35
N PHE A 341 -10.92 8.72 13.92
CA PHE A 341 -11.71 7.76 13.16
C PHE A 341 -12.85 8.44 12.41
N LYS A 342 -13.63 9.28 13.11
CA LYS A 342 -14.73 10.03 12.50
C LYS A 342 -14.26 10.89 11.35
N ARG A 343 -13.23 11.69 11.54
CA ARG A 343 -12.69 12.63 10.54
C ARG A 343 -12.19 11.88 9.29
N ILE A 344 -11.42 10.83 9.49
CA ILE A 344 -10.86 10.04 8.39
C ILE A 344 -11.97 9.31 7.63
N TRP A 345 -12.91 8.73 8.35
CA TRP A 345 -14.07 8.06 7.75
C TRP A 345 -14.96 9.02 6.96
N GLU A 346 -15.24 10.22 7.47
CA GLU A 346 -16.00 11.25 6.75
C GLU A 346 -15.30 11.68 5.46
N SER A 347 -13.96 11.83 5.47
CA SER A 347 -13.17 12.10 4.28
C SER A 347 -13.28 10.97 3.25
N GLN A 348 -13.17 9.71 3.69
CA GLN A 348 -13.35 8.55 2.79
C GLN A 348 -14.74 8.50 2.19
N GLN A 349 -15.79 8.74 2.99
CA GLN A 349 -17.17 8.75 2.50
C GLN A 349 -17.44 9.86 1.48
N ALA A 350 -16.93 11.07 1.72
CA ALA A 350 -17.07 12.18 0.79
C ALA A 350 -16.40 11.87 -0.55
N PHE A 351 -15.14 11.36 -0.52
CA PHE A 351 -14.43 10.97 -1.73
C PHE A 351 -15.12 9.82 -2.46
N HIS A 352 -15.59 8.83 -1.72
CA HIS A 352 -16.34 7.70 -2.29
C HIS A 352 -17.61 8.16 -3.00
N ALA A 353 -18.38 9.07 -2.40
CA ALA A 353 -19.61 9.59 -3.01
C ALA A 353 -19.34 10.27 -4.36
N ASP A 354 -18.30 11.10 -4.44
CA ASP A 354 -17.91 11.76 -5.70
C ASP A 354 -17.38 10.76 -6.72
N TYR A 355 -16.57 9.76 -6.28
CA TYR A 355 -16.04 8.74 -7.16
C TYR A 355 -17.11 7.82 -7.74
N GLN A 356 -18.21 7.55 -7.02
CA GLN A 356 -19.33 6.75 -7.55
C GLN A 356 -19.98 7.41 -8.79
N VAL A 357 -20.03 8.74 -8.84
CA VAL A 357 -20.50 9.45 -10.04
C VAL A 357 -19.60 9.12 -11.24
N TRP A 358 -18.28 9.20 -11.06
CA TRP A 358 -17.33 8.82 -12.12
C TRP A 358 -17.46 7.34 -12.49
N LYS A 359 -17.59 6.45 -11.50
CA LYS A 359 -17.73 5.01 -11.71
C LYS A 359 -18.97 4.66 -12.52
N GLU A 360 -20.09 5.31 -12.24
CA GLU A 360 -21.33 5.12 -12.99
C GLU A 360 -21.22 5.55 -14.47
N TRP A 361 -20.56 6.68 -14.72
CA TRP A 361 -20.47 7.26 -16.07
C TRP A 361 -19.25 6.79 -16.86
N GLY A 362 -18.15 6.47 -16.22
CA GLY A 362 -16.86 6.20 -16.85
C GLY A 362 -16.54 4.73 -17.06
N TYR A 363 -17.10 3.82 -16.27
CA TYR A 363 -16.76 2.40 -16.34
C TYR A 363 -17.89 1.56 -16.95
N LEU A 364 -17.51 0.57 -17.76
CA LEU A 364 -18.47 -0.44 -18.21
C LEU A 364 -18.92 -1.30 -17.02
N PRO A 365 -20.21 -1.71 -16.96
CA PRO A 365 -20.67 -2.70 -15.99
C PRO A 365 -19.86 -3.99 -16.08
N ARG A 366 -19.56 -4.62 -14.93
CA ARG A 366 -18.72 -5.84 -14.89
C ARG A 366 -19.37 -7.06 -15.54
N ASP A 367 -20.69 -7.05 -15.73
CA ASP A 367 -21.52 -8.09 -16.37
C ASP A 367 -21.81 -7.80 -17.85
N PHE A 368 -21.14 -6.78 -18.42
CA PHE A 368 -21.36 -6.36 -19.81
C PHE A 368 -20.84 -7.36 -20.85
N ASN A 369 -19.98 -8.32 -20.48
CA ASN A 369 -19.39 -9.31 -21.40
C ASN A 369 -20.19 -10.61 -21.47
#